data_41c57c34bd514b1b0986fc93faf58916
#
_entry.id   41c57c34bd514b1b0986fc93faf58916
#
_cell.length_a   1.000
_cell.length_b   1.000
_cell.length_c   1.000
_cell.angle_alpha   90.00
_cell.angle_beta   90.00
_cell.angle_gamma   90.00
#
_symmetry.space_group_name_H-M   'P 1'
#
loop_
_entity.id
_entity.type
_entity.pdbx_description
1 polymer ?
#
loop_
_entity_poly.entity_id
_entity_poly.type
_entity_poly.pdbx_seq_one_letter_code
_entity_poly.pdbx_strand_id
1 'polypeptide(L)'
;DENGGTDATLFMTSYLRLNAEKTGRPILFAFNGGPGSASVFLHLGGLGPQIIDLGDGISAPFDPPFRMKENAACILDICDMVFMDPVGCGYSRALTGDAVKKYASSQEDAKAMLLGIDRFLSRHKRWNCPIFILGESYGTVRAALMAQQLYENMLGNTCNALNIHAAGVILVGSLLDRDKSLFPVERTVTNFPAIAAAHWYHTQGEKPALKDVMA
;
A
#
# COMPACT_ATOMS: atom_id res chain seq x y z
N ASP A 1 -14.97 15.99 10.30
CA ASP A 1 -14.74 17.38 9.90
C ASP A 1 -14.51 18.24 11.14
N GLU A 2 -14.13 19.50 10.95
CA GLU A 2 -13.83 20.44 12.04
C GLU A 2 -15.04 20.73 12.93
N ASN A 3 -16.25 20.39 12.46
CA ASN A 3 -17.52 20.55 13.20
C ASN A 3 -17.96 19.24 13.89
N GLY A 4 -17.11 18.22 13.96
CA GLY A 4 -17.41 16.94 14.59
C GLY A 4 -18.26 15.98 13.73
N GLY A 5 -18.55 16.33 12.47
CA GLY A 5 -19.24 15.48 11.52
C GLY A 5 -18.30 14.44 10.89
N THR A 6 -18.88 13.39 10.28
CA THR A 6 -18.14 12.41 9.50
C THR A 6 -18.21 12.79 8.03
N ASP A 7 -17.09 13.12 7.40
CA ASP A 7 -17.00 13.51 5.99
C ASP A 7 -16.54 12.37 5.07
N ALA A 8 -15.95 11.31 5.64
CA ALA A 8 -15.54 10.12 4.89
C ALA A 8 -15.57 8.85 5.74
N THR A 9 -15.63 7.70 5.07
CA THR A 9 -15.45 6.38 5.66
C THR A 9 -14.26 5.69 5.02
N LEU A 10 -13.45 5.00 5.83
CA LEU A 10 -12.35 4.17 5.38
C LEU A 10 -12.68 2.70 5.60
N PHE A 11 -12.56 1.92 4.55
CA PHE A 11 -12.65 0.46 4.60
C PHE A 11 -11.27 -0.14 4.81
N MET A 12 -11.20 -1.13 5.68
CA MET A 12 -9.96 -1.84 5.99
C MET A 12 -10.22 -3.33 6.11
N THR A 13 -9.36 -4.13 5.51
CA THR A 13 -9.29 -5.58 5.73
C THR A 13 -8.09 -5.87 6.62
N SER A 14 -8.30 -6.54 7.75
CA SER A 14 -7.21 -6.84 8.68
C SER A 14 -7.08 -8.32 8.95
N TYR A 15 -5.83 -8.79 8.99
CA TYR A 15 -5.43 -10.13 9.40
C TYR A 15 -4.62 -10.02 10.68
N LEU A 16 -5.19 -10.52 11.76
CA LEU A 16 -4.60 -10.52 13.09
C LEU A 16 -4.36 -11.96 13.50
N ARG A 17 -3.13 -12.27 13.92
CA ARG A 17 -2.80 -13.62 14.37
C ARG A 17 -3.55 -13.95 15.66
N LEU A 18 -4.30 -15.05 15.65
CA LEU A 18 -4.99 -15.56 16.83
C LEU A 18 -3.96 -16.04 17.87
N ASN A 19 -4.26 -15.82 19.14
CA ASN A 19 -3.45 -16.27 20.29
C ASN A 19 -2.00 -15.74 20.31
N ALA A 20 -1.69 -14.71 19.50
CA ALA A 20 -0.42 -14.03 19.58
C ALA A 20 -0.45 -12.93 20.66
N GLU A 21 0.70 -12.70 21.30
CA GLU A 21 0.84 -11.55 22.17
C GLU A 21 0.66 -10.27 21.34
N LYS A 22 -0.29 -9.45 21.75
CA LYS A 22 -0.63 -8.22 21.01
C LYS A 22 0.42 -7.14 21.18
N THR A 23 1.09 -7.12 22.32
CA THR A 23 2.11 -6.14 22.65
C THR A 23 3.41 -6.48 21.95
N GLY A 24 3.98 -5.51 21.23
CA GLY A 24 5.26 -5.69 20.54
C GLY A 24 5.18 -6.38 19.17
N ARG A 25 4.08 -7.05 18.83
CA ARG A 25 3.92 -7.65 17.48
C ARG A 25 3.74 -6.56 16.43
N PRO A 26 4.56 -6.53 15.36
CA PRO A 26 4.46 -5.49 14.33
C PRO A 26 3.12 -5.49 13.61
N ILE A 27 2.70 -4.31 13.14
CA ILE A 27 1.54 -4.13 12.25
C ILE A 27 2.00 -3.47 10.96
N LEU A 28 1.66 -4.07 9.83
CA LEU A 28 1.86 -3.52 8.51
C LEU A 28 0.55 -2.91 7.99
N PHE A 29 0.54 -1.62 7.76
CA PHE A 29 -0.52 -0.92 7.03
C PHE A 29 -0.13 -0.80 5.57
N ALA A 30 -0.90 -1.41 4.68
CA ALA A 30 -0.58 -1.52 3.27
C ALA A 30 -1.69 -0.92 2.38
N PHE A 31 -1.32 -0.23 1.33
CA PHE A 31 -2.25 0.35 0.36
C PHE A 31 -1.62 0.48 -1.03
N ASN A 32 -2.47 0.31 -2.03
CA ASN A 32 -2.12 0.53 -3.43
C ASN A 32 -2.11 2.03 -3.79
N GLY A 33 -1.70 2.31 -5.00
CA GLY A 33 -1.57 3.63 -5.56
C GLY A 33 -2.70 4.05 -6.49
N GLY A 34 -2.40 4.18 -7.73
CA GLY A 34 -3.25 4.72 -8.80
C GLY A 34 -2.83 6.15 -9.16
N PRO A 35 -3.34 7.25 -8.54
CA PRO A 35 -4.36 7.30 -7.49
C PRO A 35 -5.71 6.69 -7.91
N GLY A 36 -6.47 6.21 -6.91
CA GLY A 36 -7.81 5.66 -7.14
C GLY A 36 -7.90 4.13 -7.07
N SER A 37 -6.80 3.40 -6.81
CA SER A 37 -6.81 1.95 -6.67
C SER A 37 -7.14 1.51 -5.25
N ALA A 38 -8.02 0.51 -5.15
CA ALA A 38 -8.26 -0.18 -3.89
C ALA A 38 -7.08 -1.07 -3.51
N SER A 39 -6.93 -1.37 -2.23
CA SER A 39 -5.82 -2.21 -1.71
C SER A 39 -5.95 -3.69 -2.04
N VAL A 40 -6.99 -4.07 -2.78
CA VAL A 40 -7.25 -5.44 -3.22
C VAL A 40 -6.09 -6.03 -4.03
N PHE A 41 -5.36 -5.23 -4.80
CA PHE A 41 -4.22 -5.71 -5.61
C PHE A 41 -3.06 -6.17 -4.73
N LEU A 42 -2.70 -5.45 -3.68
CA LEU A 42 -1.74 -5.92 -2.69
C LEU A 42 -2.31 -7.06 -1.84
N HIS A 43 -3.57 -6.96 -1.46
CA HIS A 43 -4.25 -7.91 -0.60
C HIS A 43 -4.36 -9.30 -1.25
N LEU A 44 -5.10 -9.39 -2.36
CA LEU A 44 -5.38 -10.66 -3.04
C LEU A 44 -4.38 -10.98 -4.16
N GLY A 45 -3.52 -10.04 -4.51
CA GLY A 45 -2.51 -10.22 -5.56
C GLY A 45 -1.13 -10.60 -5.03
N GLY A 46 -0.84 -10.43 -3.72
CA GLY A 46 0.52 -10.71 -3.26
C GLY A 46 0.75 -10.91 -1.77
N LEU A 47 0.18 -10.07 -0.90
CA LEU A 47 0.55 -10.04 0.53
C LEU A 47 -0.43 -10.80 1.44
N GLY A 48 -1.70 -10.93 1.04
CA GLY A 48 -2.71 -11.58 1.86
C GLY A 48 -2.43 -13.06 2.10
N PRO A 49 -3.05 -13.69 3.13
CA PRO A 49 -2.87 -15.11 3.40
C PRO A 49 -3.45 -16.01 2.30
N GLN A 50 -4.40 -15.50 1.54
CA GLN A 50 -4.92 -16.11 0.33
C GLN A 50 -4.77 -15.14 -0.84
N ILE A 51 -4.38 -15.66 -1.99
CA ILE A 51 -4.19 -14.89 -3.22
C ILE A 51 -4.95 -15.53 -4.38
N ILE A 52 -5.25 -14.74 -5.38
CA ILE A 52 -5.85 -15.22 -6.62
C ILE A 52 -4.86 -16.19 -7.29
N ASP A 53 -5.35 -17.36 -7.70
CA ASP A 53 -4.55 -18.30 -8.47
C ASP A 53 -4.49 -17.88 -9.93
N LEU A 54 -3.34 -17.34 -10.32
CA LEU A 54 -3.06 -16.91 -11.70
C LEU A 54 -2.39 -18.02 -12.52
N GLY A 55 -2.38 -19.26 -12.05
CA GLY A 55 -1.71 -20.38 -12.72
C GLY A 55 -0.20 -20.17 -12.74
N ASP A 56 0.41 -20.28 -13.93
CA ASP A 56 1.85 -20.05 -14.18
C ASP A 56 2.26 -18.58 -14.24
N GLY A 57 1.34 -17.66 -13.93
CA GLY A 57 1.61 -16.27 -13.61
C GLY A 57 1.69 -15.29 -14.78
N ILE A 58 1.58 -15.75 -16.02
CA ILE A 58 1.72 -14.89 -17.20
C ILE A 58 0.36 -14.58 -17.83
N SER A 59 -0.53 -15.56 -17.81
CA SER A 59 -1.88 -15.43 -18.36
C SER A 59 -2.88 -15.64 -17.24
N ALA A 60 -3.37 -14.53 -16.67
CA ALA A 60 -4.49 -14.63 -15.76
C ALA A 60 -5.66 -15.31 -16.49
N PRO A 61 -6.32 -16.31 -15.88
CA PRO A 61 -7.52 -16.86 -16.46
C PRO A 61 -8.56 -15.75 -16.59
N PHE A 62 -8.99 -15.45 -17.82
CA PHE A 62 -10.03 -14.45 -18.08
C PHE A 62 -11.43 -14.99 -17.82
N ASP A 63 -11.55 -16.31 -17.73
CA ASP A 63 -12.82 -17.00 -17.58
C ASP A 63 -13.00 -17.60 -16.20
N PRO A 64 -14.19 -17.45 -15.58
CA PRO A 64 -14.53 -18.11 -14.33
C PRO A 64 -14.57 -19.63 -14.48
N PRO A 65 -14.41 -20.39 -13.40
CA PRO A 65 -14.35 -19.91 -12.00
C PRO A 65 -12.94 -19.47 -11.59
N PHE A 66 -12.84 -18.26 -11.03
CA PHE A 66 -11.60 -17.80 -10.41
C PHE A 66 -11.36 -18.55 -9.10
N ARG A 67 -10.12 -18.96 -8.88
CA ARG A 67 -9.73 -19.73 -7.70
C ARG A 67 -8.82 -18.92 -6.81
N MET A 68 -8.91 -19.19 -5.51
CA MET A 68 -7.97 -18.69 -4.51
C MET A 68 -7.05 -19.83 -4.10
N LYS A 69 -5.81 -19.49 -3.76
CA LYS A 69 -4.84 -20.41 -3.17
C LYS A 69 -4.18 -19.80 -1.95
N GLU A 70 -3.66 -20.65 -1.08
CA GLU A 70 -2.83 -20.20 0.04
C GLU A 70 -1.58 -19.51 -0.47
N ASN A 71 -1.21 -18.43 0.21
CA ASN A 71 -0.01 -17.67 -0.09
C ASN A 71 1.15 -18.16 0.76
N ALA A 72 2.03 -18.98 0.19
CA ALA A 72 3.23 -19.47 0.87
C ALA A 72 4.23 -18.36 1.25
N ALA A 73 4.13 -17.18 0.62
CA ALA A 73 4.96 -16.01 0.92
C ALA A 73 4.27 -15.02 1.88
N CYS A 74 3.14 -15.41 2.49
CA CYS A 74 2.44 -14.55 3.44
C CYS A 74 3.27 -14.31 4.69
N ILE A 75 3.38 -13.04 5.09
CA ILE A 75 4.17 -12.61 6.26
C ILE A 75 3.37 -12.54 7.56
N LEU A 76 2.19 -13.16 7.60
CA LEU A 76 1.32 -13.17 8.81
C LEU A 76 1.94 -13.93 9.99
N ASP A 77 3.00 -14.69 9.79
CA ASP A 77 3.77 -15.31 10.87
C ASP A 77 4.61 -14.29 11.68
N ILE A 78 5.07 -13.22 11.04
CA ILE A 78 5.92 -12.20 11.66
C ILE A 78 5.21 -10.89 12.00
N CYS A 79 4.16 -10.50 11.30
CA CYS A 79 3.40 -9.27 11.57
C CYS A 79 1.91 -9.44 11.33
N ASP A 80 1.10 -8.56 11.94
CA ASP A 80 -0.30 -8.39 11.55
C ASP A 80 -0.39 -7.46 10.34
N MET A 81 -1.40 -7.64 9.50
CA MET A 81 -1.55 -6.88 8.26
C MET A 81 -2.90 -6.16 8.21
N VAL A 82 -2.88 -4.92 7.74
CA VAL A 82 -4.07 -4.09 7.53
C VAL A 82 -4.00 -3.49 6.12
N PHE A 83 -4.90 -3.91 5.26
CA PHE A 83 -5.06 -3.35 3.92
C PHE A 83 -6.10 -2.24 3.97
N MET A 84 -5.72 -1.04 3.53
CA MET A 84 -6.54 0.16 3.64
C MET A 84 -6.93 0.68 2.27
N ASP A 85 -8.21 0.87 2.04
CA ASP A 85 -8.69 1.58 0.85
C ASP A 85 -8.68 3.09 1.11
N PRO A 86 -7.99 3.90 0.29
CA PRO A 86 -8.06 5.36 0.39
C PRO A 86 -9.47 5.88 0.15
N VAL A 87 -9.78 7.11 0.60
CA VAL A 87 -11.10 7.70 0.40
C VAL A 87 -11.44 7.76 -1.09
N GLY A 88 -12.63 7.28 -1.44
CA GLY A 88 -13.09 7.19 -2.83
C GLY A 88 -12.61 5.94 -3.58
N CYS A 89 -11.82 5.06 -2.96
CA CYS A 89 -11.35 3.81 -3.56
C CYS A 89 -12.03 2.61 -2.91
N GLY A 90 -12.17 1.52 -3.66
CA GLY A 90 -12.73 0.28 -3.16
C GLY A 90 -14.07 0.46 -2.44
N TYR A 91 -14.10 0.17 -1.15
CA TYR A 91 -15.27 0.34 -0.29
C TYR A 91 -15.24 1.61 0.57
N SER A 92 -14.17 2.42 0.48
CA SER A 92 -14.08 3.73 1.14
C SER A 92 -14.89 4.79 0.39
N ARG A 93 -15.53 5.69 1.12
CA ARG A 93 -16.43 6.70 0.52
C ARG A 93 -16.19 8.08 1.11
N ALA A 94 -16.15 9.10 0.25
CA ALA A 94 -16.43 10.47 0.65
C ALA A 94 -17.96 10.64 0.77
N LEU A 95 -18.44 11.28 1.82
CA LEU A 95 -19.86 11.37 2.14
C LEU A 95 -20.51 12.67 1.63
N THR A 96 -19.70 13.65 1.22
CA THR A 96 -20.15 14.93 0.69
C THR A 96 -19.35 15.32 -0.56
N GLY A 97 -19.90 16.21 -1.39
CA GLY A 97 -19.19 16.72 -2.56
C GLY A 97 -17.92 17.49 -2.22
N ASP A 98 -17.90 18.17 -1.06
CA ASP A 98 -16.71 18.87 -0.59
C ASP A 98 -15.65 17.90 -0.07
N ALA A 99 -16.05 16.80 0.56
CA ALA A 99 -15.14 15.73 0.94
C ALA A 99 -14.47 15.08 -0.28
N VAL A 100 -15.18 14.90 -1.40
CA VAL A 100 -14.58 14.41 -2.66
C VAL A 100 -13.44 15.33 -3.11
N LYS A 101 -13.67 16.65 -3.12
CA LYS A 101 -12.65 17.64 -3.50
C LYS A 101 -11.48 17.67 -2.51
N LYS A 102 -11.77 17.62 -1.21
CA LYS A 102 -10.79 17.62 -0.14
C LYS A 102 -9.82 16.45 -0.28
N TYR A 103 -10.33 15.23 -0.38
CA TYR A 103 -9.52 14.01 -0.45
C TYR A 103 -8.92 13.71 -1.83
N ALA A 104 -9.20 14.55 -2.84
CA ALA A 104 -8.45 14.57 -4.10
C ALA A 104 -7.06 15.20 -3.93
N SER A 105 -6.81 15.95 -2.85
CA SER A 105 -5.49 16.45 -2.48
C SER A 105 -4.64 15.34 -1.88
N SER A 106 -3.39 15.19 -2.33
CA SER A 106 -2.46 14.17 -1.81
C SER A 106 -2.14 14.36 -0.31
N GLN A 107 -2.14 15.59 0.16
CA GLN A 107 -1.92 15.90 1.59
C GLN A 107 -3.09 15.45 2.46
N GLU A 108 -4.32 15.75 2.05
CA GLU A 108 -5.53 15.36 2.77
C GLU A 108 -5.80 13.85 2.67
N ASP A 109 -5.44 13.23 1.55
CA ASP A 109 -5.47 11.78 1.37
C ASP A 109 -4.53 11.09 2.38
N ALA A 110 -3.27 11.54 2.47
CA ALA A 110 -2.30 11.04 3.45
C ALA A 110 -2.78 11.23 4.90
N LYS A 111 -3.35 12.41 5.22
CA LYS A 111 -3.92 12.72 6.53
C LYS A 111 -5.10 11.79 6.88
N ALA A 112 -5.99 11.52 5.92
CA ALA A 112 -7.10 10.59 6.12
C ALA A 112 -6.61 9.18 6.45
N MET A 113 -5.56 8.71 5.78
CA MET A 113 -4.95 7.41 6.05
C MET A 113 -4.35 7.35 7.45
N LEU A 114 -3.65 8.40 7.90
CA LEU A 114 -3.12 8.49 9.27
C LEU A 114 -4.24 8.48 10.32
N LEU A 115 -5.33 9.21 10.10
CA LEU A 115 -6.52 9.17 10.97
C LEU A 115 -7.15 7.77 11.01
N GLY A 116 -7.12 7.05 9.90
CA GLY A 116 -7.56 5.66 9.84
C GLY A 116 -6.69 4.74 10.70
N ILE A 117 -5.37 4.90 10.63
CA ILE A 117 -4.41 4.17 11.48
C ILE A 117 -4.66 4.48 12.95
N ASP A 118 -4.79 5.75 13.31
CA ASP A 118 -5.08 6.20 14.69
C ASP A 118 -6.31 5.49 15.26
N ARG A 119 -7.41 5.50 14.51
CA ARG A 119 -8.66 4.84 14.91
C ARG A 119 -8.51 3.31 15.02
N PHE A 120 -7.75 2.71 14.11
CA PHE A 120 -7.46 1.27 14.16
C PHE A 120 -6.68 0.93 15.43
N LEU A 121 -5.61 1.66 15.73
CA LEU A 121 -4.76 1.45 16.90
C LEU A 121 -5.56 1.61 18.21
N SER A 122 -6.39 2.64 18.29
CA SER A 122 -7.26 2.88 19.44
C SER A 122 -8.30 1.76 19.62
N ARG A 123 -8.99 1.38 18.56
CA ARG A 123 -10.02 0.33 18.60
C ARG A 123 -9.47 -1.03 18.99
N HIS A 124 -8.29 -1.38 18.47
CA HIS A 124 -7.65 -2.67 18.70
C HIS A 124 -6.67 -2.68 19.87
N LYS A 125 -6.45 -1.53 20.53
CA LYS A 125 -5.52 -1.33 21.66
C LYS A 125 -4.09 -1.74 21.28
N ARG A 126 -3.59 -1.23 20.12
CA ARG A 126 -2.32 -1.64 19.51
C ARG A 126 -1.29 -0.50 19.46
N TRP A 127 -1.37 0.48 20.36
CA TRP A 127 -0.45 1.61 20.42
C TRP A 127 1.01 1.25 20.73
N ASN A 128 1.24 0.16 21.46
CA ASN A 128 2.58 -0.31 21.84
C ASN A 128 3.20 -1.29 20.83
N CYS A 129 2.83 -1.20 19.56
CA CYS A 129 3.32 -2.09 18.51
C CYS A 129 4.18 -1.32 17.52
N PRO A 130 5.26 -1.91 16.97
CA PRO A 130 5.96 -1.33 15.84
C PRO A 130 5.02 -1.22 14.63
N ILE A 131 4.95 -0.04 14.02
CA ILE A 131 4.07 0.27 12.90
C ILE A 131 4.90 0.43 11.64
N PHE A 132 4.55 -0.32 10.61
CA PHE A 132 5.13 -0.20 9.28
C PHE A 132 4.07 0.26 8.29
N ILE A 133 4.48 1.13 7.36
CA ILE A 133 3.61 1.67 6.30
C ILE A 133 4.16 1.19 4.96
N LEU A 134 3.34 0.51 4.17
CA LEU A 134 3.70 0.03 2.84
C LEU A 134 2.82 0.70 1.78
N GLY A 135 3.46 1.42 0.88
CA GLY A 135 2.82 2.00 -0.30
C GLY A 135 3.35 1.38 -1.59
N GLU A 136 2.45 1.07 -2.52
CA GLU A 136 2.77 0.60 -3.87
C GLU A 136 2.42 1.68 -4.90
N SER A 137 3.31 1.89 -5.91
CA SER A 137 3.11 2.84 -7.00
C SER A 137 2.86 4.27 -6.47
N TYR A 138 1.75 4.95 -6.82
CA TYR A 138 1.38 6.23 -6.21
C TYR A 138 1.23 6.15 -4.68
N GLY A 139 0.96 4.98 -4.13
CA GLY A 139 0.96 4.74 -2.68
C GLY A 139 2.31 5.06 -2.02
N THR A 140 3.41 5.07 -2.77
CA THR A 140 4.72 5.49 -2.25
C THR A 140 4.77 6.99 -1.97
N VAL A 141 4.13 7.79 -2.81
CA VAL A 141 3.94 9.24 -2.58
C VAL A 141 3.10 9.46 -1.33
N ARG A 142 1.98 8.74 -1.20
CA ARG A 142 1.13 8.78 0.00
C ARG A 142 1.92 8.40 1.25
N ALA A 143 2.68 7.31 1.23
CA ALA A 143 3.49 6.86 2.36
C ALA A 143 4.56 7.90 2.76
N ALA A 144 5.20 8.54 1.78
CA ALA A 144 6.17 9.62 2.03
C ALA A 144 5.50 10.84 2.67
N LEU A 145 4.33 11.26 2.19
CA LEU A 145 3.57 12.37 2.78
C LEU A 145 3.08 12.03 4.20
N MET A 146 2.65 10.79 4.44
CA MET A 146 2.32 10.33 5.79
C MET A 146 3.54 10.42 6.72
N ALA A 147 4.71 9.97 6.28
CA ALA A 147 5.94 10.06 7.06
C ALA A 147 6.34 11.51 7.33
N GLN A 148 6.21 12.39 6.33
CA GLN A 148 6.44 13.83 6.50
C GLN A 148 5.50 14.43 7.55
N GLN A 149 4.20 14.17 7.47
CA GLN A 149 3.21 14.68 8.43
C GLN A 149 3.47 14.16 9.85
N LEU A 150 3.88 12.90 10.01
CA LEU A 150 4.26 12.34 11.31
C LEU A 150 5.53 13.03 11.87
N TYR A 151 6.51 13.31 11.02
CA TYR A 151 7.72 14.03 11.42
C TYR A 151 7.41 15.47 11.84
N GLU A 152 6.59 16.19 11.09
CA GLU A 152 6.14 17.55 11.43
C GLU A 152 5.36 17.59 12.76
N ASN A 153 4.52 16.59 13.00
CA ASN A 153 3.82 16.40 14.28
C ASN A 153 4.80 16.20 15.44
N MET A 154 5.82 15.40 15.26
CA MET A 154 6.85 15.14 16.28
C MET A 154 7.63 16.41 16.62
N LEU A 155 7.83 17.32 15.67
CA LEU A 155 8.46 18.61 15.90
C LEU A 155 7.53 19.66 16.55
N GLY A 156 6.25 19.30 16.80
CA GLY A 156 5.29 20.22 17.39
C GLY A 156 4.76 21.29 16.42
N ASN A 157 4.97 21.10 15.11
CA ASN A 157 4.57 22.09 14.09
C ASN A 157 3.08 22.04 13.73
N THR A 158 2.32 21.12 14.31
CA THR A 158 0.88 20.97 14.02
C THR A 158 0.06 20.86 15.30
N CYS A 159 -1.13 21.48 15.31
CA CYS A 159 -2.05 21.47 16.44
C CYS A 159 -2.79 20.13 16.64
N ASN A 160 -2.73 19.23 15.68
CA ASN A 160 -3.42 17.93 15.69
C ASN A 160 -2.39 16.78 15.70
N ALA A 161 -1.57 16.72 16.74
CA ALA A 161 -0.54 15.69 16.86
C ALA A 161 -1.15 14.29 16.97
N LEU A 162 -0.97 13.50 15.93
CA LEU A 162 -1.20 12.07 15.99
C LEU A 162 0.04 11.42 16.62
N ASN A 163 -0.14 10.71 17.74
CA ASN A 163 0.96 10.02 18.44
C ASN A 163 1.35 8.70 17.77
N ILE A 164 1.41 8.69 16.44
CA ILE A 164 1.81 7.52 15.66
C ILE A 164 3.32 7.59 15.42
N HIS A 165 4.04 6.55 15.82
CA HIS A 165 5.45 6.37 15.52
C HIS A 165 5.61 5.25 14.49
N ALA A 166 5.88 5.60 13.23
CA ALA A 166 6.20 4.62 12.21
C ALA A 166 7.63 4.10 12.42
N ALA A 167 7.75 2.79 12.63
CA ALA A 167 9.04 2.10 12.74
C ALA A 167 9.74 1.98 11.39
N GLY A 168 9.00 2.02 10.29
CA GLY A 168 9.55 1.99 8.95
C GLY A 168 8.52 2.26 7.86
N VAL A 169 9.01 2.64 6.68
CA VAL A 169 8.23 2.85 5.47
C VAL A 169 8.79 1.94 4.37
N ILE A 170 7.91 1.22 3.69
CA ILE A 170 8.24 0.30 2.60
C ILE A 170 7.65 0.86 1.31
N LEU A 171 8.50 1.08 0.32
CA LEU A 171 8.13 1.69 -0.95
C LEU A 171 8.28 0.65 -2.07
N VAL A 172 7.16 0.26 -2.68
CA VAL A 172 7.12 -0.73 -3.76
C VAL A 172 6.80 -0.02 -5.08
N GLY A 173 7.67 -0.14 -6.08
CA GLY A 173 7.51 0.55 -7.35
C GLY A 173 7.44 2.07 -7.18
N SER A 174 8.45 2.64 -6.52
CA SER A 174 8.48 4.04 -6.07
C SER A 174 8.28 5.05 -7.20
N LEU A 175 7.44 6.06 -6.94
CA LEU A 175 7.19 7.22 -7.79
C LEU A 175 7.66 8.54 -7.16
N LEU A 176 8.52 8.50 -6.15
CA LEU A 176 8.95 9.71 -5.42
C LEU A 176 9.73 10.67 -6.30
N ASP A 177 10.55 10.13 -7.19
CA ASP A 177 11.27 10.92 -8.20
C ASP A 177 10.46 10.97 -9.49
N ARG A 178 9.51 11.86 -9.51
CA ARG A 178 8.75 12.23 -10.70
C ARG A 178 9.29 13.54 -11.25
N ASP A 179 10.63 13.62 -11.40
CA ASP A 179 11.23 14.80 -12.00
C ASP A 179 10.65 15.03 -13.39
N LYS A 180 9.95 16.15 -13.53
CA LYS A 180 9.37 16.57 -14.80
C LYS A 180 10.46 16.89 -15.82
N SER A 181 11.73 17.00 -15.39
CA SER A 181 12.90 17.26 -16.22
C SER A 181 13.46 16.01 -16.88
N LEU A 182 13.14 14.79 -16.38
CA LEU A 182 13.53 13.57 -17.05
C LEU A 182 12.75 13.44 -18.36
N PHE A 183 13.41 13.78 -19.44
CA PHE A 183 12.87 13.59 -20.79
C PHE A 183 12.42 12.12 -20.96
N PRO A 184 11.33 11.87 -21.71
CA PRO A 184 10.87 10.51 -22.00
C PRO A 184 11.97 9.59 -22.52
N VAL A 185 12.96 10.14 -23.19
CA VAL A 185 14.14 9.43 -23.76
C VAL A 185 15.04 8.87 -22.66
N GLU A 186 15.38 9.65 -21.62
CA GLU A 186 16.24 9.19 -20.52
C GLU A 186 15.58 8.06 -19.75
N ARG A 187 14.30 8.17 -19.50
CA ARG A 187 13.50 7.12 -18.87
C ARG A 187 13.46 5.85 -19.70
N THR A 188 13.35 5.98 -21.01
CA THR A 188 13.39 4.83 -21.93
C THR A 188 14.77 4.18 -21.93
N VAL A 189 15.83 4.97 -21.99
CA VAL A 189 17.22 4.46 -21.96
C VAL A 189 17.52 3.72 -20.65
N THR A 190 17.13 4.28 -19.49
CA THR A 190 17.39 3.64 -18.19
C THR A 190 16.57 2.37 -17.98
N ASN A 191 15.35 2.28 -18.52
CA ASN A 191 14.50 1.10 -18.41
C ASN A 191 14.73 0.06 -19.51
N PHE A 192 15.39 0.43 -20.59
CA PHE A 192 15.59 -0.44 -21.76
C PHE A 192 16.23 -1.79 -21.41
N PRO A 193 17.31 -1.87 -20.60
CA PRO A 193 17.89 -3.16 -20.21
C PRO A 193 16.90 -4.10 -19.52
N ALA A 194 16.09 -3.56 -18.60
CA ALA A 194 15.07 -4.35 -17.88
C ALA A 194 13.95 -4.80 -18.81
N ILE A 195 13.52 -3.95 -19.74
CA ILE A 195 12.50 -4.30 -20.75
C ILE A 195 13.04 -5.36 -21.71
N ALA A 196 14.28 -5.23 -22.16
CA ALA A 196 14.92 -6.19 -23.04
C ALA A 196 15.09 -7.56 -22.35
N ALA A 197 15.54 -7.58 -21.10
CA ALA A 197 15.67 -8.80 -20.32
C ALA A 197 14.30 -9.48 -20.07
N ALA A 198 13.27 -8.70 -19.73
CA ALA A 198 11.92 -9.23 -19.58
C ALA A 198 11.38 -9.81 -20.91
N HIS A 199 11.54 -9.09 -22.02
CA HIS A 199 11.14 -9.56 -23.34
C HIS A 199 11.86 -10.86 -23.69
N TRP A 200 13.17 -10.91 -23.54
CA TRP A 200 13.96 -12.10 -23.81
C TRP A 200 13.48 -13.28 -22.96
N TYR A 201 13.31 -13.10 -21.64
CA TYR A 201 12.84 -14.13 -20.73
C TYR A 201 11.47 -14.71 -21.14
N HIS A 202 10.53 -13.85 -21.56
CA HIS A 202 9.19 -14.28 -21.92
C HIS A 202 9.07 -14.89 -23.32
N THR A 203 10.03 -14.64 -24.21
CA THR A 203 10.05 -15.17 -25.59
C THR A 203 10.82 -16.49 -25.74
N GLN A 204 11.54 -16.93 -24.69
CA GLN A 204 12.24 -18.21 -24.74
C GLN A 204 11.27 -19.38 -24.47
N GLY A 205 11.45 -20.49 -25.21
CA GLY A 205 10.69 -21.72 -25.01
C GLY A 205 11.00 -22.41 -23.68
N GLU A 206 12.29 -22.48 -23.32
CA GLU A 206 12.76 -22.85 -21.99
C GLU A 206 13.14 -21.56 -21.22
N LYS A 207 12.50 -21.33 -20.06
CA LYS A 207 12.78 -20.15 -19.26
C LYS A 207 14.14 -20.30 -18.56
N PRO A 208 15.11 -19.42 -18.82
CA PRO A 208 16.38 -19.43 -18.11
C PRO A 208 16.19 -19.08 -16.63
N ALA A 209 17.13 -19.49 -15.79
CA ALA A 209 17.12 -19.04 -14.40
C ALA A 209 17.31 -17.52 -14.34
N LEU A 210 16.63 -16.85 -13.40
CA LEU A 210 16.66 -15.38 -13.27
C LEU A 210 18.10 -14.83 -13.21
N LYS A 211 19.02 -15.55 -12.55
CA LYS A 211 20.46 -15.19 -12.47
C LYS A 211 21.13 -15.09 -13.84
N ASP A 212 20.68 -15.88 -14.82
CA ASP A 212 21.27 -15.93 -16.17
C ASP A 212 20.69 -14.83 -17.08
N VAL A 213 19.55 -14.24 -16.67
CA VAL A 213 18.91 -13.09 -17.36
C VAL A 213 19.55 -11.77 -16.95
N MET A 214 20.13 -11.72 -15.73
CA MET A 214 20.69 -10.50 -15.15
C MET A 214 22.20 -10.39 -15.29
N ALA A 215 22.88 -11.38 -15.91
CA ALA A 215 24.30 -11.37 -16.22
C ALA A 215 24.56 -10.67 -17.56
#